data_bf2ccbfab807d28ed8ad4a9cda326ac4
#
_entry.id   bf2ccbfab807d28ed8ad4a9cda326ac4
#
_cell.length_a   1.000
_cell.length_b   1.000
_cell.length_c   1.000
_cell.angle_alpha   90.00
_cell.angle_beta   90.00
_cell.angle_gamma   90.00
#
_symmetry.space_group_name_H-M   'P 1'
#
loop_
_entity.id
_entity.type
_entity.pdbx_description
1 polymer ?
#
loop_
_entity_poly.entity_id
_entity_poly.type
_entity_poly.pdbx_seq_one_letter_code
_entity_poly.pdbx_strand_id
1 'polypeptide(L)'
;MEHFRLFVLPFWLGAFFLLVTLLYKYIGWFVGLTAAERRLFVRSLFTRSTFRSVGEVISESLLHRKIWRTNKLLGYMHTSFALGWFLLILTGWIETLVYFKGHNVPLYVDIFFSYYVHPIFERNFNFSLIKDALLLLILIGIGLALFKRIRSRAMGMRRTTKHVLGDRIALTALWFIFPARLLAESFTSGVLWKFGGIGWALGDQVHIIPPGIGGGSFLTNTTGELLANTLPNSLLIHGELPMWWFYSISLGVFFFALPFSRYMHI
;
A
#
# COMPACT_ATOMS: atom_id res chain seq x y z
N MET A 1 19.12 -4.88 -14.74
CA MET A 1 18.46 -5.99 -13.98
C MET A 1 18.90 -6.10 -12.52
N GLU A 2 19.72 -5.19 -12.02
CA GLU A 2 20.25 -5.22 -10.63
C GLU A 2 19.20 -4.92 -9.56
N HIS A 3 18.04 -4.35 -9.91
CA HIS A 3 16.99 -3.94 -8.95
C HIS A 3 15.85 -4.94 -8.79
N PHE A 4 15.86 -6.06 -9.53
CA PHE A 4 14.85 -7.10 -9.36
C PHE A 4 15.27 -8.07 -8.25
N ARG A 5 14.82 -7.80 -7.04
CA ARG A 5 14.98 -8.72 -5.91
C ARG A 5 13.85 -9.74 -5.89
N LEU A 6 14.16 -10.99 -5.58
CA LEU A 6 13.19 -12.10 -5.59
C LEU A 6 11.96 -11.84 -4.71
N PHE A 7 12.11 -11.06 -3.63
CA PHE A 7 10.97 -10.74 -2.76
C PHE A 7 9.90 -9.85 -3.42
N VAL A 8 10.20 -9.16 -4.52
CA VAL A 8 9.22 -8.37 -5.28
C VAL A 8 8.29 -9.26 -6.13
N LEU A 9 8.70 -10.51 -6.38
CA LEU A 9 7.98 -11.43 -7.27
C LEU A 9 6.51 -11.69 -6.85
N PRO A 10 6.15 -11.94 -5.59
CA PRO A 10 4.75 -12.14 -5.20
C PRO A 10 3.86 -10.95 -5.52
N PHE A 11 4.34 -9.73 -5.24
CA PHE A 11 3.63 -8.50 -5.62
C PHE A 11 3.42 -8.42 -7.13
N TRP A 12 4.46 -8.65 -7.90
CA TRP A 12 4.43 -8.54 -9.36
C TRP A 12 3.47 -9.55 -9.98
N LEU A 13 3.50 -10.81 -9.52
CA LEU A 13 2.58 -11.86 -9.96
C LEU A 13 1.12 -11.50 -9.64
N GLY A 14 0.86 -11.00 -8.43
CA GLY A 14 -0.47 -10.57 -8.03
C GLY A 14 -0.97 -9.38 -8.84
N ALA A 15 -0.13 -8.37 -9.06
CA ALA A 15 -0.47 -7.18 -9.85
C ALA A 15 -0.71 -7.53 -11.32
N PHE A 16 0.13 -8.39 -11.90
CA PHE A 16 -0.03 -8.87 -13.27
C PHE A 16 -1.33 -9.66 -13.42
N PHE A 17 -1.61 -10.57 -12.49
CA PHE A 17 -2.86 -11.34 -12.50
C PHE A 17 -4.08 -10.43 -12.38
N LEU A 18 -4.05 -9.42 -11.49
CA LEU A 18 -5.10 -8.42 -11.37
C LEU A 18 -5.34 -7.72 -12.71
N LEU A 19 -4.26 -7.21 -13.33
CA LEU A 19 -4.34 -6.49 -14.60
C LEU A 19 -4.96 -7.35 -15.70
N VAL A 20 -4.46 -8.58 -15.87
CA VAL A 20 -4.98 -9.53 -16.89
C VAL A 20 -6.45 -9.82 -16.65
N THR A 21 -6.84 -10.10 -15.40
CA THR A 21 -8.23 -10.40 -15.08
C THR A 21 -9.15 -9.20 -15.30
N LEU A 22 -8.70 -7.99 -14.97
CA LEU A 22 -9.44 -6.75 -15.25
C LEU A 22 -9.62 -6.54 -16.75
N LEU A 23 -8.54 -6.65 -17.51
CA LEU A 23 -8.60 -6.52 -18.98
C LEU A 23 -9.57 -7.55 -19.57
N TYR A 24 -9.48 -8.81 -19.14
CA TYR A 24 -10.39 -9.85 -19.59
C TYR A 24 -11.86 -9.51 -19.29
N LYS A 25 -12.16 -9.07 -18.06
CA LYS A 25 -13.53 -8.70 -17.67
C LYS A 25 -14.06 -7.49 -18.45
N TYR A 26 -13.25 -6.42 -18.56
CA TYR A 26 -13.70 -5.20 -19.25
C TYR A 26 -13.79 -5.37 -20.76
N ILE A 27 -12.86 -6.10 -21.38
CA ILE A 27 -12.94 -6.44 -22.80
C ILE A 27 -14.17 -7.32 -23.06
N GLY A 28 -14.38 -8.36 -22.25
CA GLY A 28 -15.54 -9.22 -22.35
C GLY A 28 -16.86 -8.46 -22.22
N TRP A 29 -16.93 -7.54 -21.25
CA TRP A 29 -18.09 -6.65 -21.09
C TRP A 29 -18.29 -5.76 -22.32
N PHE A 30 -17.25 -5.10 -22.80
CA PHE A 30 -17.32 -4.20 -23.96
C PHE A 30 -17.69 -4.94 -25.25
N VAL A 31 -17.17 -6.13 -25.46
CA VAL A 31 -17.50 -6.98 -26.62
C VAL A 31 -18.95 -7.46 -26.55
N GLY A 32 -19.48 -7.73 -25.36
CA GLY A 32 -20.87 -8.11 -25.14
C GLY A 32 -21.91 -7.00 -25.39
N LEU A 33 -21.48 -5.73 -25.46
CA LEU A 33 -22.39 -4.61 -25.77
C LEU A 33 -22.87 -4.66 -27.22
N THR A 34 -24.11 -4.29 -27.45
CA THR A 34 -24.66 -4.06 -28.81
C THR A 34 -23.96 -2.90 -29.51
N ALA A 35 -24.06 -2.84 -30.84
CA ALA A 35 -23.45 -1.73 -31.60
C ALA A 35 -23.97 -0.36 -31.18
N ALA A 36 -25.26 -0.26 -30.80
CA ALA A 36 -25.87 0.97 -30.31
C ALA A 36 -25.29 1.38 -28.95
N GLU A 37 -25.16 0.44 -28.02
CA GLU A 37 -24.59 0.69 -26.69
C GLU A 37 -23.13 1.09 -26.75
N ARG A 38 -22.32 0.44 -27.62
CA ARG A 38 -20.91 0.85 -27.84
C ARG A 38 -20.80 2.29 -28.34
N ARG A 39 -21.66 2.69 -29.30
CA ARG A 39 -21.68 4.08 -29.80
C ARG A 39 -22.08 5.06 -28.70
N LEU A 40 -23.09 4.72 -27.89
CA LEU A 40 -23.50 5.53 -26.74
C LEU A 40 -22.37 5.64 -25.72
N PHE A 41 -21.73 4.53 -25.37
CA PHE A 41 -20.58 4.51 -24.46
C PHE A 41 -19.48 5.46 -24.92
N VAL A 42 -19.01 5.33 -26.16
CA VAL A 42 -17.94 6.20 -26.71
C VAL A 42 -18.38 7.67 -26.73
N ARG A 43 -19.63 7.98 -27.13
CA ARG A 43 -20.14 9.35 -27.14
C ARG A 43 -20.26 9.95 -25.73
N SER A 44 -20.54 9.11 -24.71
CA SER A 44 -20.70 9.59 -23.34
C SER A 44 -19.38 9.88 -22.63
N LEU A 45 -18.22 9.33 -23.08
CA LEU A 45 -16.94 9.43 -22.39
C LEU A 45 -16.51 10.86 -22.03
N PHE A 46 -16.84 11.84 -22.86
CA PHE A 46 -16.47 13.25 -22.66
C PHE A 46 -17.68 14.16 -22.37
N THR A 47 -18.75 13.60 -21.80
CA THR A 47 -19.93 14.39 -21.45
C THR A 47 -19.86 14.88 -20.01
N ARG A 48 -20.63 15.97 -19.73
CA ARG A 48 -20.78 16.49 -18.37
C ARG A 48 -21.29 15.43 -17.38
N SER A 49 -22.10 14.51 -17.86
CA SER A 49 -22.59 13.38 -17.04
C SER A 49 -21.46 12.48 -16.58
N THR A 50 -20.51 12.13 -17.44
CA THR A 50 -19.35 11.30 -17.09
C THR A 50 -18.45 11.97 -16.08
N PHE A 51 -18.16 13.28 -16.24
CA PHE A 51 -17.39 14.03 -15.23
C PHE A 51 -18.11 14.07 -13.87
N ARG A 52 -19.43 14.20 -13.88
CA ARG A 52 -20.23 14.12 -12.65
C ARG A 52 -20.14 12.72 -12.01
N SER A 53 -20.21 11.65 -12.79
CA SER A 53 -20.07 10.29 -12.31
C SER A 53 -18.68 10.01 -11.72
N VAL A 54 -17.61 10.52 -12.35
CA VAL A 54 -16.25 10.45 -11.79
C VAL A 54 -16.18 11.18 -10.44
N GLY A 55 -16.76 12.38 -10.34
CA GLY A 55 -16.85 13.11 -9.06
C GLY A 55 -17.63 12.33 -7.99
N GLU A 56 -18.69 11.62 -8.38
CA GLU A 56 -19.45 10.75 -7.47
C GLU A 56 -18.62 9.54 -7.02
N VAL A 57 -17.90 8.88 -7.92
CA VAL A 57 -16.97 7.79 -7.57
C VAL A 57 -15.92 8.26 -6.57
N ILE A 58 -15.28 9.40 -6.80
CA ILE A 58 -14.31 9.96 -5.84
C ILE A 58 -14.97 10.23 -4.49
N SER A 59 -16.13 10.88 -4.48
CA SER A 59 -16.87 11.24 -3.26
C SER A 59 -17.32 10.02 -2.45
N GLU A 60 -17.76 8.95 -3.12
CA GLU A 60 -18.35 7.78 -2.44
C GLU A 60 -17.35 6.63 -2.25
N SER A 61 -16.36 6.48 -3.14
CA SER A 61 -15.37 5.39 -3.04
C SER A 61 -14.10 5.77 -2.30
N LEU A 62 -13.62 7.02 -2.42
CA LEU A 62 -12.44 7.47 -1.67
C LEU A 62 -12.80 8.18 -0.38
N LEU A 63 -13.73 9.14 -0.42
CA LEU A 63 -14.11 9.94 0.75
C LEU A 63 -15.22 9.28 1.59
N HIS A 64 -15.90 8.27 1.08
CA HIS A 64 -16.98 7.56 1.77
C HIS A 64 -18.03 8.50 2.41
N ARG A 65 -18.42 9.57 1.69
CA ARG A 65 -19.25 10.66 2.21
C ARG A 65 -20.59 10.20 2.82
N LYS A 66 -21.24 9.20 2.22
CA LYS A 66 -22.48 8.61 2.78
C LYS A 66 -22.22 7.93 4.12
N ILE A 67 -21.12 7.22 4.26
CA ILE A 67 -20.76 6.53 5.51
C ILE A 67 -20.45 7.55 6.61
N TRP A 68 -19.75 8.65 6.28
CA TRP A 68 -19.47 9.73 7.24
C TRP A 68 -20.74 10.37 7.83
N ARG A 69 -21.79 10.49 7.02
CA ARG A 69 -23.08 11.04 7.47
C ARG A 69 -23.82 10.12 8.43
N THR A 70 -23.67 8.81 8.26
CA THR A 70 -24.34 7.81 9.12
C THR A 70 -23.54 7.45 10.36
N ASN A 71 -22.21 7.28 10.22
CA ASN A 71 -21.33 6.89 11.33
C ASN A 71 -19.93 7.45 11.10
N LYS A 72 -19.55 8.47 11.87
CA LYS A 72 -18.25 9.16 11.75
C LYS A 72 -17.07 8.22 11.96
N LEU A 73 -17.14 7.32 12.94
CA LEU A 73 -16.05 6.36 13.20
C LEU A 73 -15.87 5.38 12.04
N LEU A 74 -16.97 4.86 11.52
CA LEU A 74 -16.95 3.97 10.36
C LEU A 74 -16.47 4.72 9.12
N GLY A 75 -16.92 5.95 8.92
CA GLY A 75 -16.45 6.84 7.86
C GLY A 75 -14.95 7.03 7.90
N TYR A 76 -14.39 7.32 9.09
CA TYR A 76 -12.95 7.45 9.26
C TYR A 76 -12.21 6.15 8.90
N MET A 77 -12.65 4.98 9.40
CA MET A 77 -12.01 3.70 9.10
C MET A 77 -11.94 3.41 7.59
N HIS A 78 -13.02 3.70 6.86
CA HIS A 78 -13.08 3.46 5.41
C HIS A 78 -12.26 4.50 4.63
N THR A 79 -12.40 5.78 4.98
CA THR A 79 -11.69 6.86 4.28
C THR A 79 -10.20 6.81 4.54
N SER A 80 -9.75 6.60 5.77
CA SER A 80 -8.33 6.48 6.11
C SER A 80 -7.66 5.39 5.29
N PHE A 81 -8.37 4.30 5.06
CA PHE A 81 -7.87 3.21 4.25
C PHE A 81 -7.89 3.55 2.75
N ALA A 82 -9.06 3.87 2.17
CA ALA A 82 -9.19 4.07 0.73
C ALA A 82 -8.43 5.31 0.24
N LEU A 83 -8.67 6.46 0.86
CA LEU A 83 -7.99 7.71 0.52
C LEU A 83 -6.52 7.68 0.94
N GLY A 84 -6.19 7.15 2.13
CA GLY A 84 -4.83 7.04 2.62
C GLY A 84 -3.97 6.20 1.69
N TRP A 85 -4.46 5.05 1.23
CA TRP A 85 -3.72 4.21 0.28
C TRP A 85 -3.58 4.87 -1.09
N PHE A 86 -4.66 5.46 -1.60
CA PHE A 86 -4.59 6.23 -2.84
C PHE A 86 -3.54 7.35 -2.78
N LEU A 87 -3.53 8.11 -1.68
CA LEU A 87 -2.55 9.19 -1.48
C LEU A 87 -1.12 8.66 -1.30
N LEU A 88 -0.93 7.49 -0.66
CA LEU A 88 0.39 6.85 -0.59
C LEU A 88 0.93 6.50 -1.97
N ILE A 89 0.10 5.92 -2.84
CA ILE A 89 0.47 5.59 -4.22
C ILE A 89 0.77 6.88 -4.99
N LEU A 90 -0.09 7.88 -4.88
CA LEU A 90 0.07 9.16 -5.56
C LEU A 90 1.36 9.88 -5.10
N THR A 91 1.62 9.90 -3.80
CA THR A 91 2.83 10.52 -3.23
C THR A 91 4.09 9.80 -3.71
N GLY A 92 4.10 8.46 -3.71
CA GLY A 92 5.21 7.67 -4.24
C GLY A 92 5.43 7.91 -5.74
N TRP A 93 4.35 8.03 -6.51
CA TRP A 93 4.44 8.33 -7.94
C TRP A 93 5.00 9.72 -8.21
N ILE A 94 4.54 10.75 -7.48
CA ILE A 94 5.07 12.12 -7.61
C ILE A 94 6.54 12.17 -7.19
N GLU A 95 6.91 11.53 -6.08
CA GLU A 95 8.30 11.45 -5.62
C GLU A 95 9.19 10.83 -6.70
N THR A 96 8.76 9.72 -7.31
CA THR A 96 9.50 9.08 -8.41
C THR A 96 9.70 10.03 -9.58
N LEU A 97 8.67 10.77 -9.97
CA LEU A 97 8.76 11.72 -11.08
C LEU A 97 9.70 12.91 -10.80
N VAL A 98 9.75 13.36 -9.54
CA VAL A 98 10.49 14.56 -9.16
C VAL A 98 11.94 14.25 -8.81
N TYR A 99 12.19 13.18 -8.03
CA TYR A 99 13.51 12.91 -7.43
C TYR A 99 14.23 11.73 -8.07
N PHE A 100 13.50 10.72 -8.54
CA PHE A 100 14.10 9.50 -9.09
C PHE A 100 14.08 9.45 -10.62
N LYS A 101 13.79 10.58 -11.24
CA LYS A 101 13.82 10.71 -12.70
C LYS A 101 15.24 10.46 -13.22
N GLY A 102 15.40 9.39 -14.00
CA GLY A 102 16.70 8.96 -14.50
C GLY A 102 17.26 7.69 -13.84
N HIS A 103 16.70 7.24 -12.74
CA HIS A 103 16.98 5.91 -12.20
C HIS A 103 16.22 4.88 -13.05
N ASN A 104 16.93 3.87 -13.56
CA ASN A 104 16.34 2.78 -14.36
C ASN A 104 15.58 1.77 -13.48
N VAL A 105 14.79 2.27 -12.52
CA VAL A 105 14.00 1.45 -11.61
C VAL A 105 12.55 1.45 -12.10
N PRO A 106 11.88 0.29 -12.17
CA PRO A 106 10.48 0.25 -12.51
C PRO A 106 9.62 1.05 -11.51
N LEU A 107 8.70 1.86 -12.03
CA LEU A 107 7.83 2.77 -11.26
C LEU A 107 7.16 2.12 -10.03
N TYR A 108 6.71 0.87 -10.17
CA TYR A 108 6.07 0.14 -9.07
C TYR A 108 7.03 -0.17 -7.91
N VAL A 109 8.32 -0.31 -8.19
CA VAL A 109 9.34 -0.55 -7.15
C VAL A 109 9.51 0.71 -6.32
N ASP A 110 9.58 1.87 -6.94
CA ASP A 110 9.69 3.15 -6.24
C ASP A 110 8.44 3.44 -5.39
N ILE A 111 7.25 3.12 -5.90
CA ILE A 111 6.00 3.37 -5.18
C ILE A 111 5.87 2.45 -3.95
N PHE A 112 6.12 1.14 -4.11
CA PHE A 112 5.83 0.16 -3.07
C PHE A 112 7.04 -0.26 -2.24
N PHE A 113 8.26 -0.16 -2.80
CA PHE A 113 9.49 -0.67 -2.20
C PHE A 113 10.60 0.39 -2.10
N SER A 114 10.25 1.68 -2.22
CA SER A 114 11.23 2.78 -2.21
C SER A 114 12.16 2.76 -0.99
N TYR A 115 11.66 2.32 0.15
CA TYR A 115 12.44 2.25 1.39
C TYR A 115 13.58 1.23 1.33
N TYR A 116 13.43 0.19 0.54
CA TYR A 116 14.47 -0.81 0.31
C TYR A 116 15.45 -0.40 -0.78
N VAL A 117 14.95 0.25 -1.84
CA VAL A 117 15.75 0.56 -3.05
C VAL A 117 16.58 1.82 -2.89
N HIS A 118 16.01 2.84 -2.25
CA HIS A 118 16.68 4.13 -2.09
C HIS A 118 17.19 4.30 -0.66
N PRO A 119 18.49 4.52 -0.48
CA PRO A 119 19.08 4.85 0.80
C PRO A 119 18.41 6.07 1.45
N ILE A 120 18.44 6.15 2.77
CA ILE A 120 17.76 7.22 3.54
C ILE A 120 18.18 8.62 3.09
N PHE A 121 19.47 8.81 2.72
CA PHE A 121 20.01 10.10 2.31
C PHE A 121 19.52 10.58 0.92
N GLU A 122 19.06 9.67 0.07
CA GLU A 122 18.47 10.02 -1.24
C GLU A 122 17.00 10.41 -1.14
N ARG A 123 16.40 10.24 0.04
CA ARG A 123 14.96 10.50 0.22
C ARG A 123 14.72 11.94 0.59
N ASN A 124 13.72 12.52 -0.04
CA ASN A 124 13.25 13.84 0.31
C ASN A 124 12.51 13.84 1.65
N PHE A 125 12.89 14.76 2.55
CA PHE A 125 12.29 14.92 3.86
C PHE A 125 10.76 15.03 3.81
N ASN A 126 10.22 15.88 2.94
CA ASN A 126 8.80 16.16 2.86
C ASN A 126 8.00 14.93 2.39
N PHE A 127 8.48 14.21 1.38
CA PHE A 127 7.80 13.01 0.89
C PHE A 127 7.84 11.89 1.92
N SER A 128 8.95 11.71 2.62
CA SER A 128 9.07 10.73 3.69
C SER A 128 8.12 11.05 4.85
N LEU A 129 8.02 12.31 5.25
CA LEU A 129 7.09 12.79 6.27
C LEU A 129 5.62 12.53 5.88
N ILE A 130 5.26 12.84 4.64
CA ILE A 130 3.89 12.62 4.14
C ILE A 130 3.57 11.13 4.10
N LYS A 131 4.49 10.29 3.60
CA LYS A 131 4.28 8.83 3.53
C LYS A 131 4.09 8.21 4.90
N ASP A 132 4.89 8.60 5.89
CA ASP A 132 4.76 8.13 7.27
C ASP A 132 3.46 8.61 7.93
N ALA A 133 3.06 9.87 7.71
CA ALA A 133 1.79 10.39 8.20
C ALA A 133 0.59 9.65 7.59
N LEU A 134 0.62 9.36 6.29
CA LEU A 134 -0.41 8.57 5.62
C LEU A 134 -0.43 7.13 6.12
N LEU A 135 0.74 6.51 6.31
CA LEU A 135 0.86 5.17 6.88
C LEU A 135 0.27 5.11 8.28
N LEU A 136 0.59 6.07 9.14
CA LEU A 136 0.03 6.18 10.49
C LEU A 136 -1.49 6.33 10.46
N LEU A 137 -2.02 7.19 9.59
CA LEU A 137 -3.45 7.40 9.42
C LEU A 137 -4.17 6.09 9.03
N ILE A 138 -3.60 5.31 8.13
CA ILE A 138 -4.14 4.01 7.71
C ILE A 138 -4.06 3.01 8.87
N LEU A 139 -2.94 2.92 9.57
CA LEU A 139 -2.74 2.00 10.70
C LEU A 139 -3.72 2.27 11.84
N ILE A 140 -4.00 3.54 12.15
CA ILE A 140 -5.04 3.92 13.11
C ILE A 140 -6.41 3.42 12.65
N GLY A 141 -6.75 3.61 11.36
CA GLY A 141 -8.00 3.12 10.79
C GLY A 141 -8.15 1.59 10.88
N ILE A 142 -7.07 0.84 10.57
CA ILE A 142 -7.02 -0.62 10.72
C ILE A 142 -7.14 -1.02 12.19
N GLY A 143 -6.41 -0.37 13.09
CA GLY A 143 -6.47 -0.64 14.53
C GLY A 143 -7.87 -0.47 15.10
N LEU A 144 -8.57 0.61 14.72
CA LEU A 144 -9.96 0.85 15.10
C LEU A 144 -10.92 -0.21 14.54
N ALA A 145 -10.71 -0.64 13.29
CA ALA A 145 -11.50 -1.70 12.68
C ALA A 145 -11.31 -3.05 13.38
N LEU A 146 -10.07 -3.38 13.75
CA LEU A 146 -9.73 -4.57 14.54
C LEU A 146 -10.36 -4.50 15.93
N PHE A 147 -10.19 -3.38 16.64
CA PHE A 147 -10.78 -3.17 17.95
C PHE A 147 -12.31 -3.33 17.93
N LYS A 148 -12.98 -2.70 16.96
CA LYS A 148 -14.42 -2.87 16.76
C LYS A 148 -14.81 -4.32 16.54
N ARG A 149 -14.03 -5.07 15.74
CA ARG A 149 -14.31 -6.49 15.46
C ARG A 149 -14.10 -7.38 16.68
N ILE A 150 -13.05 -7.15 17.46
CA ILE A 150 -12.78 -7.89 18.72
C ILE A 150 -13.89 -7.61 19.72
N ARG A 151 -14.23 -6.33 19.94
CA ARG A 151 -15.31 -5.92 20.84
C ARG A 151 -16.65 -6.54 20.44
N SER A 152 -17.00 -6.49 19.16
CA SER A 152 -18.25 -7.07 18.66
C SER A 152 -18.35 -8.58 18.93
N ARG A 153 -17.23 -9.31 18.78
CA ARG A 153 -17.16 -10.74 19.10
C ARG A 153 -17.27 -11.01 20.61
N ALA A 154 -16.56 -10.23 21.43
CA ALA A 154 -16.60 -10.34 22.88
C ALA A 154 -18.02 -10.10 23.44
N MET A 155 -18.80 -9.24 22.76
CA MET A 155 -20.20 -8.96 23.12
C MET A 155 -21.19 -9.95 22.51
N GLY A 156 -20.75 -11.05 21.90
CA GLY A 156 -21.61 -12.10 21.34
C GLY A 156 -22.42 -11.70 20.11
N MET A 157 -22.08 -10.58 19.45
CA MET A 157 -22.81 -10.13 18.26
C MET A 157 -22.61 -11.12 17.10
N ARG A 158 -23.70 -11.58 16.51
CA ARG A 158 -23.67 -12.45 15.32
C ARG A 158 -23.20 -11.66 14.09
N ARG A 159 -22.44 -12.34 13.22
CA ARG A 159 -22.06 -11.77 11.93
C ARG A 159 -23.30 -11.62 11.04
N THR A 160 -23.56 -10.42 10.60
CA THR A 160 -24.66 -10.11 9.68
C THR A 160 -24.30 -10.37 8.23
N THR A 161 -23.01 -10.37 7.88
CA THR A 161 -22.54 -10.49 6.49
C THR A 161 -21.86 -11.84 6.28
N LYS A 162 -22.37 -12.63 5.34
CA LYS A 162 -21.68 -13.84 4.83
C LYS A 162 -20.66 -13.39 3.78
N HIS A 163 -19.38 -13.39 4.14
CA HIS A 163 -18.31 -13.13 3.20
C HIS A 163 -18.02 -14.36 2.35
N VAL A 164 -17.91 -14.18 1.04
CA VAL A 164 -17.39 -15.17 0.10
C VAL A 164 -15.89 -15.40 0.41
N LEU A 165 -15.33 -16.52 -0.03
CA LEU A 165 -13.92 -16.86 0.24
C LEU A 165 -12.97 -15.76 -0.27
N GLY A 166 -13.19 -15.23 -1.48
CA GLY A 166 -12.41 -14.12 -2.03
C GLY A 166 -12.42 -12.87 -1.15
N ASP A 167 -13.60 -12.48 -0.59
CA ASP A 167 -13.70 -11.36 0.34
C ASP A 167 -12.86 -11.58 1.61
N ARG A 168 -12.86 -12.83 2.13
CA ARG A 168 -12.11 -13.15 3.36
C ARG A 168 -10.62 -13.07 3.11
N ILE A 169 -10.13 -13.63 2.01
CA ILE A 169 -8.72 -13.61 1.64
C ILE A 169 -8.26 -12.17 1.39
N ALA A 170 -8.99 -11.41 0.54
CA ALA A 170 -8.67 -10.02 0.27
C ALA A 170 -8.64 -9.17 1.54
N LEU A 171 -9.67 -9.28 2.40
CA LEU A 171 -9.74 -8.53 3.65
C LEU A 171 -8.60 -8.92 4.63
N THR A 172 -8.28 -10.22 4.71
CA THR A 172 -7.19 -10.68 5.58
C THR A 172 -5.85 -10.16 5.09
N ALA A 173 -5.56 -10.30 3.80
CA ALA A 173 -4.34 -9.75 3.22
C ALA A 173 -4.23 -8.25 3.43
N LEU A 174 -5.33 -7.52 3.25
CA LEU A 174 -5.44 -6.10 3.47
C LEU A 174 -5.02 -5.66 4.88
N TRP A 175 -5.41 -6.43 5.89
CA TRP A 175 -5.07 -6.15 7.28
C TRP A 175 -3.59 -6.33 7.58
N PHE A 176 -2.89 -7.14 6.79
CA PHE A 176 -1.46 -7.38 6.94
C PHE A 176 -0.58 -6.44 6.10
N ILE A 177 -1.06 -5.90 4.99
CA ILE A 177 -0.25 -5.06 4.08
C ILE A 177 0.45 -3.92 4.82
N PHE A 178 -0.29 -3.09 5.55
CA PHE A 178 0.29 -1.88 6.17
C PHE A 178 1.11 -2.17 7.43
N PRO A 179 0.70 -3.08 8.33
CA PRO A 179 1.58 -3.51 9.41
C PRO A 179 2.85 -4.19 8.89
N ALA A 180 2.75 -5.04 7.85
CA ALA A 180 3.92 -5.67 7.24
C ALA A 180 4.84 -4.63 6.58
N ARG A 181 4.29 -3.61 5.92
CA ARG A 181 5.04 -2.48 5.40
C ARG A 181 5.80 -1.77 6.49
N LEU A 182 5.11 -1.36 7.58
CA LEU A 182 5.76 -0.70 8.70
C LEU A 182 6.90 -1.55 9.26
N LEU A 183 6.67 -2.86 9.46
CA LEU A 183 7.71 -3.75 9.97
C LEU A 183 8.90 -3.84 9.00
N ALA A 184 8.67 -4.04 7.71
CA ALA A 184 9.73 -4.12 6.71
C ALA A 184 10.59 -2.85 6.68
N GLU A 185 9.93 -1.69 6.60
CA GLU A 185 10.60 -0.38 6.62
C GLU A 185 11.34 -0.14 7.95
N SER A 186 10.76 -0.56 9.09
CA SER A 186 11.38 -0.43 10.41
C SER A 186 12.59 -1.34 10.59
N PHE A 187 12.59 -2.56 10.05
CA PHE A 187 13.77 -3.42 10.08
C PHE A 187 14.91 -2.81 9.27
N THR A 188 14.64 -2.32 8.06
CA THR A 188 15.65 -1.61 7.25
C THR A 188 16.17 -0.35 7.96
N SER A 189 15.27 0.45 8.55
CA SER A 189 15.67 1.62 9.33
C SER A 189 16.49 1.24 10.57
N GLY A 190 16.11 0.17 11.27
CA GLY A 190 16.83 -0.31 12.45
C GLY A 190 18.24 -0.84 12.14
N VAL A 191 18.40 -1.55 11.01
CA VAL A 191 19.72 -1.97 10.51
C VAL A 191 20.60 -0.74 10.23
N LEU A 192 20.05 0.25 9.52
CA LEU A 192 20.75 1.50 9.22
C LEU A 192 21.09 2.30 10.48
N TRP A 193 20.19 2.36 11.45
CA TRP A 193 20.43 3.01 12.74
C TRP A 193 21.57 2.38 13.51
N LYS A 194 21.60 1.05 13.60
CA LYS A 194 22.54 0.32 14.44
C LYS A 194 23.93 0.18 13.82
N PHE A 195 24.00 0.03 12.50
CA PHE A 195 25.23 -0.27 11.77
C PHE A 195 25.72 0.89 10.90
N GLY A 196 25.07 2.05 10.97
CA GLY A 196 25.55 3.29 10.31
C GLY A 196 25.61 3.18 8.79
N GLY A 197 24.70 2.47 8.15
CA GLY A 197 24.68 2.34 6.68
C GLY A 197 25.78 1.46 6.09
N ILE A 198 26.59 0.77 6.92
CA ILE A 198 27.71 -0.09 6.48
C ILE A 198 27.21 -1.38 5.79
N GLY A 199 25.91 -1.69 5.88
CA GLY A 199 25.42 -3.02 5.54
C GLY A 199 25.17 -3.31 4.07
N TRP A 200 25.04 -2.32 3.20
CA TRP A 200 24.56 -2.58 1.83
C TRP A 200 25.32 -1.74 0.82
N ALA A 201 26.54 -2.18 0.49
CA ALA A 201 27.28 -1.68 -0.64
C ALA A 201 26.54 -2.04 -1.95
N LEU A 202 25.77 -1.11 -2.48
CA LEU A 202 25.49 -1.00 -3.89
C LEU A 202 26.64 -0.19 -4.51
N GLY A 203 27.76 -0.88 -4.82
CA GLY A 203 28.96 -0.26 -5.36
C GLY A 203 29.87 0.38 -4.32
N ASP A 204 31.13 0.55 -4.63
CA ASP A 204 32.31 0.86 -3.79
C ASP A 204 32.29 2.14 -2.92
N GLN A 205 31.14 2.69 -2.58
CA GLN A 205 31.05 3.88 -1.73
C GLN A 205 30.28 3.60 -0.43
N VAL A 206 31.02 3.53 0.67
CA VAL A 206 30.47 3.48 2.03
C VAL A 206 30.12 4.91 2.44
N HIS A 207 28.82 5.26 2.38
CA HIS A 207 28.32 6.50 2.98
C HIS A 207 27.95 6.25 4.43
N ILE A 208 28.74 6.83 5.35
CA ILE A 208 28.42 6.81 6.78
C ILE A 208 27.31 7.83 7.02
N ILE A 209 26.10 7.35 7.33
CA ILE A 209 25.00 8.22 7.74
C ILE A 209 25.08 8.31 9.27
N PRO A 210 25.16 9.52 9.85
CA PRO A 210 25.10 9.69 11.29
C PRO A 210 23.80 9.10 11.85
N PRO A 211 23.84 8.41 13.00
CA PRO A 211 22.64 7.95 13.68
C PRO A 211 21.67 9.11 13.89
N GLY A 212 20.39 8.93 13.60
CA GLY A 212 19.34 9.93 13.83
C GLY A 212 19.01 10.87 12.66
N ILE A 213 19.73 10.82 11.55
CA ILE A 213 19.39 11.61 10.35
C ILE A 213 18.64 10.73 9.35
N GLY A 214 17.40 10.43 9.66
CA GLY A 214 16.48 9.82 8.69
C GLY A 214 15.51 10.88 8.14
N GLY A 215 15.58 11.13 6.83
CA GLY A 215 14.84 12.20 6.17
C GLY A 215 13.32 12.15 6.33
N GLY A 216 12.78 12.66 7.41
CA GLY A 216 11.33 12.86 7.58
C GLY A 216 10.50 11.63 7.97
N SER A 217 11.05 10.43 7.93
CA SER A 217 10.33 9.17 8.27
C SER A 217 10.21 8.98 9.78
N PHE A 218 9.40 9.78 10.43
CA PHE A 218 9.30 9.81 11.90
C PHE A 218 8.78 8.50 12.50
N LEU A 219 7.76 7.90 11.90
CA LEU A 219 7.15 6.65 12.38
C LEU A 219 8.10 5.46 12.15
N THR A 220 8.61 5.34 10.94
CA THR A 220 9.49 4.25 10.52
C THR A 220 10.83 4.30 11.25
N ASN A 221 11.39 5.51 11.44
CA ASN A 221 12.67 5.66 12.15
C ASN A 221 12.52 5.38 13.64
N THR A 222 11.47 5.89 14.30
CA THR A 222 11.24 5.62 15.73
C THR A 222 11.02 4.14 15.99
N THR A 223 10.25 3.46 15.14
CA THR A 223 10.05 2.00 15.26
C THR A 223 11.31 1.23 14.91
N GLY A 224 12.10 1.69 13.95
CA GLY A 224 13.40 1.12 13.60
C GLY A 224 14.42 1.24 14.74
N GLU A 225 14.52 2.41 15.37
CA GLU A 225 15.37 2.63 16.54
C GLU A 225 14.96 1.72 17.70
N LEU A 226 13.66 1.59 17.96
CA LEU A 226 13.14 0.66 18.98
C LEU A 226 13.59 -0.78 18.70
N LEU A 227 13.46 -1.25 17.45
CA LEU A 227 13.92 -2.58 17.05
C LEU A 227 15.45 -2.73 17.21
N ALA A 228 16.22 -1.72 16.82
CA ALA A 228 17.67 -1.70 16.95
C ALA A 228 18.13 -1.83 18.41
N ASN A 229 17.41 -1.19 19.33
CA ASN A 229 17.73 -1.21 20.76
C ASN A 229 17.23 -2.45 21.49
N THR A 230 16.17 -3.13 20.97
CA THR A 230 15.54 -4.25 21.65
C THR A 230 15.95 -5.61 21.08
N LEU A 231 16.27 -5.70 19.78
CA LEU A 231 16.59 -6.96 19.15
C LEU A 231 18.09 -7.27 19.13
N PRO A 232 18.46 -8.56 19.23
CA PRO A 232 19.83 -9.01 18.94
C PRO A 232 20.23 -8.65 17.50
N ASN A 233 21.51 -8.37 17.28
CA ASN A 233 22.04 -7.98 15.96
C ASN A 233 21.71 -9.00 14.87
N SER A 234 21.85 -10.30 15.18
CA SER A 234 21.53 -11.37 14.23
C SER A 234 20.07 -11.36 13.80
N LEU A 235 19.14 -11.17 14.75
CA LEU A 235 17.71 -11.13 14.45
C LEU A 235 17.34 -9.87 13.66
N LEU A 236 17.96 -8.75 13.95
CA LEU A 236 17.73 -7.50 13.23
C LEU A 236 18.15 -7.62 11.76
N ILE A 237 19.36 -8.12 11.50
CA ILE A 237 19.91 -8.29 10.14
C ILE A 237 19.15 -9.36 9.36
N HIS A 238 18.99 -10.55 9.95
CA HIS A 238 18.34 -11.66 9.24
C HIS A 238 16.82 -11.51 9.17
N GLY A 239 16.20 -10.66 9.98
CA GLY A 239 14.77 -10.38 9.97
C GLY A 239 14.33 -9.42 8.87
N GLU A 240 15.22 -8.58 8.34
CA GLU A 240 14.88 -7.58 7.33
C GLU A 240 14.26 -8.20 6.08
N LEU A 241 14.97 -9.11 5.44
CA LEU A 241 14.50 -9.76 4.20
C LEU A 241 13.19 -10.54 4.36
N PRO A 242 12.97 -11.35 5.40
CA PRO A 242 11.68 -11.96 5.69
C PRO A 242 10.52 -10.97 5.84
N MET A 243 10.73 -9.79 6.43
CA MET A 243 9.69 -8.78 6.55
C MET A 243 9.32 -8.16 5.19
N TRP A 244 10.28 -7.95 4.30
CA TRP A 244 10.02 -7.55 2.92
C TRP A 244 9.27 -8.63 2.12
N TRP A 245 9.59 -9.90 2.31
CA TRP A 245 8.82 -11.01 1.75
C TRP A 245 7.38 -11.01 2.28
N PHE A 246 7.19 -10.83 3.58
CA PHE A 246 5.86 -10.80 4.19
C PHE A 246 5.00 -9.65 3.62
N TYR A 247 5.58 -8.47 3.46
CA TYR A 247 4.89 -7.35 2.82
C TYR A 247 4.52 -7.64 1.36
N SER A 248 5.46 -8.12 0.57
CA SER A 248 5.24 -8.44 -0.84
C SER A 248 4.21 -9.55 -1.04
N ILE A 249 4.25 -10.61 -0.23
CA ILE A 249 3.25 -11.69 -0.25
C ILE A 249 1.88 -11.15 0.11
N SER A 250 1.78 -10.30 1.12
CA SER A 250 0.50 -9.68 1.53
C SER A 250 -0.12 -8.85 0.40
N LEU A 251 0.69 -8.05 -0.32
CA LEU A 251 0.28 -7.31 -1.50
C LEU A 251 -0.13 -8.24 -2.65
N GLY A 252 0.69 -9.26 -2.95
CA GLY A 252 0.43 -10.21 -4.02
C GLY A 252 -0.87 -10.97 -3.80
N VAL A 253 -1.10 -11.49 -2.59
CA VAL A 253 -2.33 -12.20 -2.22
C VAL A 253 -3.54 -11.27 -2.30
N PHE A 254 -3.42 -10.02 -1.86
CA PHE A 254 -4.50 -9.05 -1.98
C PHE A 254 -4.87 -8.81 -3.44
N PHE A 255 -3.92 -8.51 -4.30
CA PHE A 255 -4.17 -8.26 -5.72
C PHE A 255 -4.73 -9.49 -6.44
N PHE A 256 -4.25 -10.68 -6.09
CA PHE A 256 -4.78 -11.93 -6.63
C PHE A 256 -6.24 -12.17 -6.20
N ALA A 257 -6.59 -11.89 -4.95
CA ALA A 257 -7.93 -12.11 -4.42
C ALA A 257 -8.96 -11.03 -4.83
N LEU A 258 -8.48 -9.83 -5.15
CA LEU A 258 -9.32 -8.66 -5.43
C LEU A 258 -10.37 -8.90 -6.54
N PRO A 259 -10.05 -9.53 -7.70
CA PRO A 259 -11.03 -9.81 -8.76
C PRO A 259 -12.17 -10.75 -8.37
N PHE A 260 -11.98 -11.56 -7.33
CA PHE A 260 -12.96 -12.51 -6.81
C PHE A 260 -13.70 -11.98 -5.57
N SER A 261 -13.40 -10.77 -5.15
CA SER A 261 -14.00 -10.12 -4.01
C SER A 261 -15.12 -9.16 -4.43
N ARG A 262 -16.02 -8.86 -3.50
CA ARG A 262 -17.07 -7.84 -3.70
C ARG A 262 -16.51 -6.42 -3.81
N TYR A 263 -15.25 -6.21 -3.46
CA TYR A 263 -14.58 -4.91 -3.56
C TYR A 263 -14.37 -4.45 -5.01
N MET A 264 -14.51 -5.38 -5.98
CA MET A 264 -14.45 -5.09 -7.42
C MET A 264 -15.83 -4.91 -8.09
N HIS A 265 -16.91 -5.00 -7.33
CA HIS A 265 -18.24 -4.66 -7.83
C HIS A 265 -18.49 -3.16 -7.64
N ILE A 266 -17.85 -2.37 -8.47
CA ILE A 266 -18.08 -0.93 -8.61
C ILE A 266 -18.81 -0.71 -9.93
#